data_c1efeec753d8240447ae7d80b8684c44
#
_entry.id   c1efeec753d8240447ae7d80b8684c44
#
_cell.length_a   1.000
_cell.length_b   1.000
_cell.length_c   1.000
_cell.angle_alpha   90.00
_cell.angle_beta   90.00
_cell.angle_gamma   90.00
#
_symmetry.space_group_name_H-M   'P 1'
#
loop_
_entity.id
_entity.type
_entity.pdbx_description
1 polymer ?
#
loop_
_entity_poly.entity_id
_entity_poly.type
_entity_poly.pdbx_seq_one_letter_code
_entity_poly.pdbx_strand_id
1 'polypeptide(L)'
;MRSLALLAALTLCLGARAQEPADCVDPFIGTTNFGTTNPGAVTPHGMMSVVPFNVMGSDTNVYDKDARWWSTPYEYHNRFFTGFAHGSLSGVGCPEMGSLLTMATTGPLDVDYRNYGTAYKDEKASPGYYAVTLSKYGVLAEATATARTSAECYTFPGGEGHILLNLGEGLTNES
;
A
#
# COMPACT_ATOMS: atom_id res chain seq x y z
N MET A 1 33.14 40.66 -21.45
CA MET A 1 32.65 40.35 -20.11
C MET A 1 31.09 40.22 -20.04
N ARG A 2 30.31 41.08 -20.69
CA ARG A 2 28.83 41.01 -20.68
C ARG A 2 28.27 39.76 -21.38
N SER A 3 28.88 39.28 -22.46
CA SER A 3 28.42 38.10 -23.21
C SER A 3 28.68 36.78 -22.45
N LEU A 4 29.75 36.69 -21.63
CA LEU A 4 30.02 35.49 -20.82
C LEU A 4 29.03 35.36 -19.66
N ALA A 5 28.61 36.49 -19.07
CA ALA A 5 27.60 36.50 -18.02
C ALA A 5 26.23 36.07 -18.50
N LEU A 6 25.87 36.45 -19.75
CA LEU A 6 24.61 36.02 -20.36
C LEU A 6 24.59 34.50 -20.66
N LEU A 7 25.72 33.94 -21.14
CA LEU A 7 25.85 32.51 -21.39
C LEU A 7 25.78 31.70 -20.08
N ALA A 8 26.39 32.18 -19.00
CA ALA A 8 26.32 31.52 -17.69
C ALA A 8 24.94 31.58 -17.07
N ALA A 9 24.19 32.67 -17.28
CA ALA A 9 22.79 32.75 -16.82
C ALA A 9 21.86 31.82 -17.60
N LEU A 10 22.08 31.65 -18.90
CA LEU A 10 21.29 30.74 -19.74
C LEU A 10 21.54 29.26 -19.37
N THR A 11 22.77 28.89 -19.02
CA THR A 11 23.09 27.50 -18.60
C THR A 11 22.55 27.18 -17.20
N LEU A 12 22.42 28.14 -16.29
CA LEU A 12 21.78 27.92 -15.00
C LEU A 12 20.26 27.68 -15.12
N CYS A 13 19.59 28.30 -16.09
CA CYS A 13 18.15 28.10 -16.31
C CYS A 13 17.82 26.73 -16.91
N LEU A 14 18.76 26.10 -17.63
CA LEU A 14 18.55 24.78 -18.25
C LEU A 14 18.63 23.62 -17.25
N GLY A 15 19.11 23.86 -16.02
CA GLY A 15 19.22 22.86 -14.97
C GLY A 15 18.07 22.85 -13.97
N ALA A 16 17.18 23.84 -13.99
CA ALA A 16 16.04 23.90 -13.07
C ALA A 16 14.90 23.00 -13.63
N ARG A 17 14.91 21.70 -13.28
CA ARG A 17 13.74 20.86 -13.43
C ARG A 17 12.71 21.34 -12.40
N ALA A 18 11.56 21.76 -12.86
CA ALA A 18 10.40 21.94 -12.00
C ALA A 18 10.07 20.57 -11.38
N GLN A 19 9.90 20.53 -10.08
CA GLN A 19 9.42 19.34 -9.41
C GLN A 19 7.98 19.07 -9.87
N GLU A 20 7.71 17.83 -10.28
CA GLU A 20 6.34 17.46 -10.64
C GLU A 20 5.45 17.53 -9.38
N PRO A 21 4.24 18.08 -9.47
CA PRO A 21 3.34 18.17 -8.30
C PRO A 21 3.10 16.83 -7.61
N ALA A 22 3.10 15.72 -8.37
CA ALA A 22 2.95 14.38 -7.83
C ALA A 22 4.10 13.98 -6.88
N ASP A 23 5.31 14.50 -7.10
CA ASP A 23 6.48 14.21 -6.25
C ASP A 23 6.39 14.91 -4.86
N CYS A 24 5.45 15.83 -4.71
CA CYS A 24 5.19 16.54 -3.44
C CYS A 24 4.12 15.86 -2.59
N VAL A 25 3.49 14.80 -3.10
CA VAL A 25 2.41 14.10 -2.39
C VAL A 25 3.00 13.02 -1.49
N ASP A 26 2.66 13.05 -0.21
CA ASP A 26 2.96 11.98 0.74
C ASP A 26 1.67 11.20 1.05
N PRO A 27 1.50 9.98 0.49
CA PRO A 27 0.31 9.16 0.72
C PRO A 27 0.16 8.65 2.16
N PHE A 28 1.17 8.77 3.01
CA PHE A 28 1.08 8.36 4.42
C PHE A 28 0.40 9.40 5.32
N ILE A 29 0.17 10.62 4.84
CA ILE A 29 -0.55 11.64 5.59
C ILE A 29 -1.98 11.17 5.88
N GLY A 30 -2.39 11.20 7.16
CA GLY A 30 -3.72 10.81 7.62
C GLY A 30 -3.92 9.31 7.79
N THR A 31 -2.86 8.50 7.78
CA THR A 31 -2.93 7.04 7.91
C THR A 31 -2.77 6.52 9.35
N THR A 32 -2.79 7.39 10.34
CA THR A 32 -2.64 7.06 11.77
C THR A 32 -3.60 7.82 12.67
N ASN A 33 -3.74 7.40 13.91
CA ASN A 33 -4.50 8.08 14.96
C ASN A 33 -5.94 8.44 14.57
N PHE A 34 -6.71 7.47 14.11
CA PHE A 34 -8.07 7.65 13.58
C PHE A 34 -8.10 8.37 12.21
N GLY A 35 -6.97 8.51 11.56
CA GLY A 35 -6.93 8.87 10.15
C GLY A 35 -7.73 7.88 9.33
N THR A 36 -8.35 8.37 8.27
CA THR A 36 -9.25 7.55 7.43
C THR A 36 -8.71 7.40 6.01
N THR A 37 -7.44 7.74 5.80
CA THR A 37 -6.74 7.58 4.53
C THR A 37 -5.88 6.33 4.54
N ASN A 38 -5.44 5.90 3.37
CA ASN A 38 -4.52 4.79 3.20
C ASN A 38 -3.48 5.12 2.11
N PRO A 39 -2.27 4.50 2.15
CA PRO A 39 -1.20 4.77 1.20
C PRO A 39 -1.31 3.94 -0.07
N GLY A 40 -2.41 3.24 -0.29
CA GLY A 40 -2.59 2.30 -1.39
C GLY A 40 -2.50 2.94 -2.77
N ALA A 41 -2.25 2.10 -3.76
CA ALA A 41 -2.27 2.52 -5.16
C ALA A 41 -3.70 2.82 -5.60
N VAL A 42 -3.96 4.07 -5.96
CA VAL A 42 -5.26 4.54 -6.45
C VAL A 42 -5.04 5.71 -7.42
N THR A 43 -5.88 5.82 -8.42
CA THR A 43 -5.96 7.04 -9.25
C THR A 43 -7.00 8.00 -8.70
N PRO A 44 -6.84 9.31 -8.88
CA PRO A 44 -7.86 10.28 -8.46
C PRO A 44 -9.24 9.90 -9.01
N HIS A 45 -10.23 9.79 -8.12
CA HIS A 45 -11.60 9.37 -8.44
C HIS A 45 -11.70 7.98 -9.10
N GLY A 46 -10.68 7.14 -8.96
CA GLY A 46 -10.70 5.76 -9.40
C GLY A 46 -11.61 4.90 -8.54
N MET A 47 -12.23 3.90 -9.17
CA MET A 47 -13.07 2.89 -8.52
C MET A 47 -12.20 1.78 -7.92
N MET A 48 -11.04 1.53 -8.53
CA MET A 48 -10.10 0.53 -8.07
C MET A 48 -9.02 1.15 -7.19
N SER A 49 -8.78 0.50 -6.05
CA SER A 49 -7.61 0.74 -5.20
C SER A 49 -6.98 -0.59 -4.81
N VAL A 50 -5.67 -0.60 -4.57
CA VAL A 50 -4.94 -1.71 -3.97
C VAL A 50 -4.28 -1.20 -2.71
N VAL A 51 -4.75 -1.65 -1.57
CA VAL A 51 -4.39 -1.09 -0.27
C VAL A 51 -3.73 -2.16 0.59
N PRO A 52 -2.59 -1.88 1.24
CA PRO A 52 -2.00 -2.80 2.19
C PRO A 52 -2.97 -3.05 3.36
N PHE A 53 -3.11 -4.32 3.74
CA PHE A 53 -3.98 -4.74 4.83
C PHE A 53 -3.13 -5.10 6.04
N ASN A 54 -3.18 -4.29 7.09
CA ASN A 54 -2.35 -4.47 8.28
C ASN A 54 -3.09 -4.20 9.61
N VAL A 55 -4.42 -4.12 9.60
CA VAL A 55 -5.20 -3.84 10.82
C VAL A 55 -5.63 -5.10 11.56
N MET A 56 -5.53 -6.27 10.95
CA MET A 56 -5.94 -7.56 11.51
C MET A 56 -4.83 -8.60 11.42
N GLY A 57 -5.05 -9.76 12.01
CA GLY A 57 -4.20 -10.94 11.84
C GLY A 57 -3.06 -11.07 12.84
N SER A 58 -2.90 -10.14 13.78
CA SER A 58 -1.87 -10.22 14.81
C SER A 58 -2.32 -9.56 16.12
N ASP A 59 -2.04 -10.19 17.24
CA ASP A 59 -2.27 -9.62 18.58
C ASP A 59 -1.42 -8.37 18.86
N THR A 60 -0.41 -8.11 18.05
CA THR A 60 0.45 -6.92 18.15
C THR A 60 -0.07 -5.73 17.35
N ASN A 61 -1.02 -5.94 16.47
CA ASN A 61 -1.66 -4.85 15.74
C ASN A 61 -2.63 -4.10 16.65
N VAL A 62 -2.68 -2.79 16.45
CA VAL A 62 -3.61 -1.92 17.19
C VAL A 62 -5.00 -2.03 16.54
N TYR A 63 -5.63 -3.18 16.66
CA TYR A 63 -7.00 -3.41 16.26
C TYR A 63 -7.88 -3.61 17.48
N ASP A 64 -8.85 -2.76 17.66
CA ASP A 64 -9.92 -2.89 18.64
C ASP A 64 -11.23 -2.57 17.94
N LYS A 65 -11.99 -3.60 17.57
CA LYS A 65 -13.25 -3.46 16.85
C LYS A 65 -14.33 -2.75 17.68
N ASP A 66 -14.23 -2.80 19.00
CA ASP A 66 -15.19 -2.20 19.92
C ASP A 66 -14.87 -0.74 20.23
N ALA A 67 -13.58 -0.38 20.20
CA ALA A 67 -13.11 0.97 20.50
C ALA A 67 -12.84 1.82 19.28
N ARG A 68 -12.65 1.20 18.12
CA ARG A 68 -12.31 1.89 16.86
C ARG A 68 -13.19 1.43 15.71
N TRP A 69 -13.67 2.39 14.97
CA TRP A 69 -14.26 2.14 13.68
C TRP A 69 -13.19 2.29 12.60
N TRP A 70 -12.84 1.17 11.95
CA TRP A 70 -11.86 1.14 10.89
C TRP A 70 -12.55 1.36 9.53
N SER A 71 -12.26 2.50 8.91
CA SER A 71 -12.75 2.81 7.56
C SER A 71 -11.74 2.46 6.47
N THR A 72 -10.55 2.01 6.87
CA THR A 72 -9.45 1.67 5.97
C THR A 72 -8.70 0.45 6.51
N PRO A 73 -8.19 -0.42 5.66
CA PRO A 73 -7.44 -1.61 6.08
C PRO A 73 -6.01 -1.33 6.55
N TYR A 74 -5.58 -0.08 6.59
CA TYR A 74 -4.22 0.31 6.93
C TYR A 74 -4.15 1.24 8.14
N GLU A 75 -3.18 0.97 9.03
CA GLU A 75 -2.75 1.84 10.13
C GLU A 75 -1.21 1.92 10.14
N TYR A 76 -0.67 3.14 10.09
CA TYR A 76 0.76 3.39 9.92
C TYR A 76 1.67 2.72 10.96
N HIS A 77 1.23 2.60 12.22
CA HIS A 77 2.04 2.01 13.29
C HIS A 77 1.99 0.48 13.33
N ASN A 78 1.04 -0.15 12.64
CA ASN A 78 0.97 -1.60 12.54
C ASN A 78 2.10 -2.14 11.66
N ARG A 79 2.65 -3.29 12.03
CA ARG A 79 3.80 -3.90 11.36
C ARG A 79 3.56 -5.34 10.93
N PHE A 80 2.30 -5.76 10.88
CA PHE A 80 1.93 -7.09 10.44
C PHE A 80 1.00 -6.99 9.23
N PHE A 81 1.49 -7.46 8.10
CA PHE A 81 0.82 -7.39 6.80
C PHE A 81 0.18 -8.74 6.48
N THR A 82 -1.05 -8.73 6.06
CA THR A 82 -1.82 -9.95 5.72
C THR A 82 -2.24 -10.00 4.25
N GLY A 83 -2.01 -8.96 3.48
CA GLY A 83 -2.30 -8.95 2.05
C GLY A 83 -2.59 -7.56 1.50
N PHE A 84 -2.99 -7.53 0.25
CA PHE A 84 -3.56 -6.34 -0.40
C PHE A 84 -5.07 -6.47 -0.50
N ALA A 85 -5.80 -5.49 0.00
CA ALA A 85 -7.24 -5.36 -0.17
C ALA A 85 -7.57 -4.54 -1.42
N HIS A 86 -8.64 -4.92 -2.11
CA HIS A 86 -9.06 -4.27 -3.35
C HIS A 86 -10.37 -3.52 -3.18
N GLY A 87 -10.47 -2.35 -3.83
CA GLY A 87 -11.69 -1.56 -3.83
C GLY A 87 -12.00 -0.88 -2.49
N SER A 88 -11.00 -0.66 -1.63
CA SER A 88 -11.15 0.09 -0.39
C SER A 88 -11.47 1.55 -0.67
N LEU A 89 -12.35 2.12 0.12
CA LEU A 89 -12.61 3.55 0.13
C LEU A 89 -11.52 4.28 0.92
N SER A 90 -11.29 5.55 0.58
CA SER A 90 -10.46 6.47 1.34
C SER A 90 -11.35 7.53 2.00
N GLY A 91 -10.99 7.95 3.20
CA GLY A 91 -11.82 8.83 4.01
C GLY A 91 -12.84 8.05 4.85
N VAL A 92 -13.77 8.76 5.47
CA VAL A 92 -14.85 8.14 6.24
C VAL A 92 -15.78 7.40 5.28
N GLY A 93 -15.61 6.09 5.19
CA GLY A 93 -16.29 5.24 4.24
C GLY A 93 -16.97 4.05 4.89
N CYS A 94 -17.45 3.15 4.05
CA CYS A 94 -18.02 1.89 4.47
C CYS A 94 -16.90 0.86 4.67
N PRO A 95 -16.76 0.27 5.85
CA PRO A 95 -15.74 -0.73 6.12
C PRO A 95 -15.97 -2.06 5.37
N GLU A 96 -17.16 -2.26 4.80
CA GLU A 96 -17.50 -3.45 4.00
C GLU A 96 -16.74 -3.53 2.66
N MET A 97 -16.13 -2.43 2.25
CA MET A 97 -15.27 -2.40 1.07
C MET A 97 -13.86 -2.91 1.41
N GLY A 98 -13.08 -3.23 0.39
CA GLY A 98 -11.72 -3.74 0.58
C GLY A 98 -11.64 -5.24 0.83
N SER A 99 -12.55 -5.97 0.26
CA SER A 99 -12.53 -7.43 0.17
C SER A 99 -11.51 -7.92 -0.88
N LEU A 100 -11.40 -9.23 -1.04
CA LEU A 100 -10.52 -9.85 -2.03
C LEU A 100 -9.04 -9.57 -1.74
N LEU A 101 -8.53 -10.18 -0.65
CA LEU A 101 -7.14 -10.02 -0.29
C LEU A 101 -6.23 -10.91 -1.13
N THR A 102 -5.15 -10.34 -1.64
CA THR A 102 -4.06 -11.07 -2.30
C THR A 102 -2.82 -11.08 -1.43
N MET A 103 -2.13 -12.20 -1.34
CA MET A 103 -0.90 -12.35 -0.59
C MET A 103 0.09 -13.25 -1.31
N ALA A 104 1.36 -12.85 -1.34
CA ALA A 104 2.44 -13.67 -1.87
C ALA A 104 3.22 -14.34 -0.75
N THR A 105 3.45 -15.64 -0.86
CA THR A 105 4.21 -16.44 0.12
C THR A 105 5.23 -17.35 -0.57
N THR A 106 6.21 -17.82 0.19
CA THR A 106 7.20 -18.82 -0.25
C THR A 106 7.24 -19.98 0.74
N GLY A 107 7.69 -21.16 0.26
CA GLY A 107 7.77 -22.36 1.09
C GLY A 107 6.43 -23.08 1.26
N PRO A 108 6.22 -23.82 2.34
CA PRO A 108 4.98 -24.56 2.54
C PRO A 108 3.75 -23.69 2.48
N LEU A 109 2.73 -24.15 1.76
CA LEU A 109 1.45 -23.43 1.64
C LEU A 109 0.71 -23.46 2.98
N ASP A 110 0.35 -22.28 3.47
CA ASP A 110 -0.55 -22.08 4.61
C ASP A 110 -1.63 -21.08 4.18
N VAL A 111 -2.87 -21.37 4.48
CA VAL A 111 -4.03 -20.54 4.09
C VAL A 111 -4.65 -19.78 5.27
N ASP A 112 -4.16 -19.99 6.48
CA ASP A 112 -4.58 -19.22 7.64
C ASP A 112 -3.84 -17.88 7.67
N TYR A 113 -4.57 -16.78 7.60
CA TYR A 113 -4.01 -15.43 7.56
C TYR A 113 -3.18 -15.08 8.81
N ARG A 114 -3.47 -15.69 9.95
CA ARG A 114 -2.67 -15.53 11.17
C ARG A 114 -1.28 -16.13 11.00
N ASN A 115 -1.17 -17.17 10.21
CA ASN A 115 0.08 -17.90 9.97
C ASN A 115 0.83 -17.32 8.75
N TYR A 116 0.13 -16.99 7.65
CA TYR A 116 0.80 -16.46 6.47
C TYR A 116 1.11 -14.96 6.57
N GLY A 117 0.48 -14.22 7.47
CA GLY A 117 0.83 -12.84 7.70
C GLY A 117 2.30 -12.65 8.09
N THR A 118 2.85 -11.49 7.85
CA THR A 118 4.29 -11.22 8.00
C THR A 118 4.57 -9.79 8.43
N ALA A 119 5.67 -9.61 9.15
CA ALA A 119 6.29 -8.29 9.24
C ALA A 119 6.72 -7.81 7.85
N TYR A 120 6.81 -6.50 7.66
CA TYR A 120 7.19 -5.89 6.40
C TYR A 120 8.17 -4.74 6.58
N LYS A 121 8.87 -4.38 5.52
CA LYS A 121 9.88 -3.32 5.50
C LYS A 121 9.98 -2.68 4.12
N ASP A 122 10.81 -1.65 4.02
CA ASP A 122 11.11 -0.93 2.77
C ASP A 122 9.83 -0.42 2.08
N GLU A 123 8.85 -0.01 2.89
CA GLU A 123 7.57 0.49 2.43
C GLU A 123 7.73 1.80 1.66
N LYS A 124 7.09 1.89 0.50
CA LYS A 124 7.11 3.06 -0.37
C LYS A 124 5.73 3.30 -0.93
N ALA A 125 5.33 4.56 -0.96
CA ALA A 125 4.08 4.98 -1.60
C ALA A 125 4.29 6.27 -2.40
N SER A 126 3.61 6.37 -3.52
CA SER A 126 3.47 7.58 -4.31
C SER A 126 2.09 7.55 -5.02
N PRO A 127 1.59 8.64 -5.57
CA PRO A 127 0.32 8.63 -6.27
C PRO A 127 0.23 7.50 -7.31
N GLY A 128 -0.73 6.59 -7.12
CA GLY A 128 -0.96 5.44 -8.01
C GLY A 128 0.02 4.26 -7.86
N TYR A 129 0.91 4.29 -6.90
CA TYR A 129 1.90 3.22 -6.69
C TYR A 129 2.15 2.95 -5.21
N TYR A 130 2.29 1.69 -4.87
CA TYR A 130 2.71 1.22 -3.55
C TYR A 130 3.66 0.03 -3.68
N ALA A 131 4.65 -0.05 -2.81
CA ALA A 131 5.58 -1.18 -2.75
C ALA A 131 6.00 -1.50 -1.31
N VAL A 132 6.25 -2.77 -1.05
CA VAL A 132 6.66 -3.28 0.27
C VAL A 132 7.44 -4.59 0.15
N THR A 133 8.39 -4.81 1.05
CA THR A 133 9.09 -6.10 1.17
C THR A 133 8.48 -6.93 2.29
N LEU A 134 7.95 -8.11 1.96
CA LEU A 134 7.38 -9.08 2.89
C LEU A 134 8.51 -9.83 3.59
N SER A 135 8.75 -9.53 4.87
CA SER A 135 9.98 -9.93 5.57
C SER A 135 10.15 -11.44 5.73
N LYS A 136 9.07 -12.19 6.02
CA LYS A 136 9.09 -13.65 6.19
C LYS A 136 9.45 -14.38 4.89
N TYR A 137 9.06 -13.82 3.77
CA TYR A 137 9.13 -14.47 2.46
C TYR A 137 10.21 -13.88 1.55
N GLY A 138 10.76 -12.73 1.90
CA GLY A 138 11.71 -12.01 1.04
C GLY A 138 11.13 -11.53 -0.28
N VAL A 139 9.82 -11.46 -0.40
CA VAL A 139 9.10 -11.07 -1.62
C VAL A 139 8.97 -9.55 -1.65
N LEU A 140 9.38 -8.93 -2.76
CA LEU A 140 8.99 -7.56 -3.06
C LEU A 140 7.61 -7.60 -3.71
N ALA A 141 6.66 -6.92 -3.11
CA ALA A 141 5.30 -6.76 -3.58
C ALA A 141 5.05 -5.32 -4.01
N GLU A 142 4.59 -5.14 -5.23
CA GLU A 142 4.34 -3.83 -5.84
C GLU A 142 2.92 -3.79 -6.38
N ALA A 143 2.26 -2.66 -6.26
CA ALA A 143 0.90 -2.47 -6.73
C ALA A 143 0.73 -1.13 -7.46
N THR A 144 -0.10 -1.13 -8.48
CA THR A 144 -0.56 0.06 -9.19
C THR A 144 -2.02 -0.07 -9.57
N ALA A 145 -2.70 1.03 -9.80
CA ALA A 145 -4.10 1.03 -10.18
C ALA A 145 -4.41 2.05 -11.27
N THR A 146 -5.40 1.73 -12.08
CA THR A 146 -6.09 2.63 -12.99
C THR A 146 -7.48 2.95 -12.44
N ALA A 147 -8.29 3.67 -13.17
CA ALA A 147 -9.65 4.00 -12.72
C ALA A 147 -10.53 2.77 -12.42
N ARG A 148 -10.29 1.61 -13.05
CA ARG A 148 -11.15 0.42 -12.94
C ARG A 148 -10.41 -0.91 -12.80
N THR A 149 -9.09 -0.92 -12.93
CA THR A 149 -8.26 -2.13 -12.86
C THR A 149 -7.05 -1.88 -12.01
N SER A 150 -6.49 -2.94 -11.44
CA SER A 150 -5.20 -2.91 -10.73
C SER A 150 -4.23 -3.92 -11.35
N ALA A 151 -2.97 -3.73 -11.06
CA ALA A 151 -1.92 -4.71 -11.34
C ALA A 151 -1.03 -4.83 -10.11
N GLU A 152 -0.67 -6.05 -9.79
CA GLU A 152 0.26 -6.41 -8.74
C GLU A 152 1.43 -7.16 -9.34
N CYS A 153 2.63 -6.87 -8.87
CA CYS A 153 3.86 -7.54 -9.26
C CYS A 153 4.54 -8.09 -8.02
N TYR A 154 4.83 -9.37 -8.02
CA TYR A 154 5.52 -10.05 -6.94
C TYR A 154 6.87 -10.57 -7.42
N THR A 155 7.95 -10.03 -6.86
CA THR A 155 9.30 -10.50 -7.14
C THR A 155 9.74 -11.45 -6.03
N PHE A 156 9.83 -12.73 -6.38
CA PHE A 156 10.22 -13.80 -5.46
C PHE A 156 11.74 -13.94 -5.39
N PRO A 157 12.30 -14.26 -4.21
CA PRO A 157 13.75 -14.47 -4.07
C PRO A 157 14.25 -15.76 -4.73
N GLY A 158 13.34 -16.63 -5.14
CA GLY A 158 13.59 -17.94 -5.76
C GLY A 158 12.81 -19.06 -5.07
N GLY A 159 12.83 -20.26 -5.68
CA GLY A 159 12.11 -21.42 -5.17
C GLY A 159 10.62 -21.44 -5.53
N GLU A 160 9.84 -22.17 -4.75
CA GLU A 160 8.39 -22.27 -4.90
C GLU A 160 7.72 -21.05 -4.28
N GLY A 161 6.87 -20.38 -5.05
CA GLY A 161 6.10 -19.22 -4.62
C GLY A 161 4.61 -19.44 -4.82
N HIS A 162 3.80 -18.87 -3.93
CA HIS A 162 2.35 -18.96 -3.99
C HIS A 162 1.75 -17.56 -3.99
N ILE A 163 0.64 -17.40 -4.72
CA ILE A 163 -0.24 -16.24 -4.60
C ILE A 163 -1.55 -16.76 -4.03
N LEU A 164 -1.87 -16.29 -2.84
CA LEU A 164 -3.11 -16.60 -2.14
C LEU A 164 -4.17 -15.56 -2.52
N LEU A 165 -5.38 -16.03 -2.71
CA LEU A 165 -6.55 -15.20 -2.87
C LEU A 165 -7.51 -15.52 -1.73
N ASN A 166 -7.61 -14.63 -0.76
CA ASN A 166 -8.51 -14.78 0.37
C ASN A 166 -9.81 -14.03 0.08
N LEU A 167 -10.91 -14.78 -0.01
CA LEU A 167 -12.25 -14.28 -0.31
C LEU A 167 -13.10 -14.10 0.95
N GLY A 168 -12.61 -14.57 2.09
CA GLY A 168 -13.32 -14.59 3.36
C GLY A 168 -12.97 -13.45 4.30
N GLU A 169 -11.86 -12.78 4.09
CA GLU A 169 -11.39 -11.74 4.99
C GLU A 169 -11.61 -10.34 4.43
N GLY A 170 -12.07 -9.44 5.26
CA GLY A 170 -12.27 -8.03 4.99
C GLY A 170 -12.41 -7.28 6.31
N LEU A 171 -12.56 -5.96 6.27
CA LEU A 171 -12.65 -5.14 7.48
C LEU A 171 -13.87 -5.45 8.37
N THR A 172 -14.91 -6.01 7.80
CA THR A 172 -16.17 -6.33 8.50
C THR A 172 -16.44 -7.81 8.61
N ASN A 173 -15.59 -8.66 8.07
CA ASN A 173 -15.79 -10.11 8.19
C ASN A 173 -15.54 -10.53 9.63
N GLU A 174 -16.60 -10.50 10.39
CA GLU A 174 -16.67 -11.19 11.65
C GLU A 174 -16.94 -12.65 11.34
N SER A 175 -15.95 -13.49 11.48
CA SER A 175 -16.11 -14.93 11.54
C SER A 175 -16.56 -15.35 12.92
#